data_1f99861a58b7c17578e07831df35ab40
#
_entry.id   1f99861a58b7c17578e07831df35ab40
#
_cell.length_a   1.000
_cell.length_b   1.000
_cell.length_c   1.000
_cell.angle_alpha   90.00
_cell.angle_beta   90.00
_cell.angle_gamma   90.00
#
_symmetry.space_group_name_H-M   'P 1'
#
loop_
_entity.id
_entity.type
_entity.pdbx_description
1 polymer ?
#
loop_
_entity_poly.entity_id
_entity_poly.type
_entity_poly.pdbx_seq_one_letter_code
_entity_poly.pdbx_strand_id
1 'polypeptide(L)'
;MKIGILTFHRPINYGAFLQAFSLSNQLKNCFPESDVEIIDYIAPKEHKTIYLNILRTAKYYGVDAALKELSKLRVFKKELNNLPLSQRFFCKEPLEEIFDYINNTYD
;
A
#
# COMPACT_ATOMS: atom_id res chain seq x y z
N MET A 1 -4.00 -22.54 4.44
CA MET A 1 -4.47 -21.69 3.34
C MET A 1 -3.75 -20.33 3.40
N LYS A 2 -3.32 -19.85 2.29
CA LYS A 2 -2.69 -18.52 2.20
C LYS A 2 -3.62 -17.57 1.43
N ILE A 3 -4.05 -16.48 2.08
CA ILE A 3 -5.03 -15.55 1.54
C ILE A 3 -4.33 -14.23 1.23
N GLY A 4 -4.41 -13.79 -0.02
CA GLY A 4 -3.91 -12.50 -0.45
C GLY A 4 -5.04 -11.50 -0.64
N ILE A 5 -4.85 -10.27 -0.15
CA ILE A 5 -5.81 -9.17 -0.33
C ILE A 5 -5.18 -8.16 -1.29
N LEU A 6 -5.82 -7.94 -2.41
CA LEU A 6 -5.42 -6.88 -3.34
C LEU A 6 -6.33 -5.67 -3.10
N THR A 7 -5.77 -4.59 -2.57
CA THR A 7 -6.53 -3.39 -2.22
C THR A 7 -5.67 -2.14 -2.35
N PHE A 8 -6.33 -1.00 -2.29
CA PHE A 8 -5.73 0.32 -2.43
C PHE A 8 -5.21 0.78 -1.06
N HIS A 9 -3.92 0.54 -0.77
CA HIS A 9 -3.35 0.79 0.56
C HIS A 9 -2.17 1.76 0.60
N ARG A 10 -1.46 1.94 -0.53
CA ARG A 10 -0.25 2.77 -0.58
C ARG A 10 -0.50 4.28 -0.65
N PRO A 11 -1.46 4.80 -1.44
CA PRO A 11 -1.75 6.23 -1.44
C PRO A 11 -2.18 6.71 -0.06
N ILE A 12 -1.84 7.97 0.29
CA ILE A 12 -2.21 8.55 1.58
C ILE A 12 -3.74 8.70 1.65
N ASN A 13 -4.38 7.68 2.17
CA ASN A 13 -5.82 7.63 2.34
C ASN A 13 -6.13 6.76 3.57
N TYR A 14 -6.42 7.41 4.67
CA TYR A 14 -6.68 6.72 5.94
C TYR A 14 -7.93 5.87 5.91
N GLY A 15 -8.94 6.25 5.11
CA GLY A 15 -10.12 5.41 4.90
C GLY A 15 -9.78 4.09 4.25
N ALA A 16 -8.99 4.13 3.18
CA ALA A 16 -8.53 2.92 2.51
C ALA A 16 -7.60 2.08 3.41
N PHE A 17 -6.75 2.73 4.19
CA PHE A 17 -5.89 2.06 5.18
C PHE A 17 -6.73 1.32 6.22
N LEU A 18 -7.71 1.98 6.82
CA LEU A 18 -8.59 1.38 7.82
C LEU A 18 -9.40 0.22 7.25
N GLN A 19 -9.85 0.34 6.00
CA GLN A 19 -10.56 -0.72 5.31
C GLN A 19 -9.68 -1.96 5.12
N ALA A 20 -8.44 -1.77 4.67
CA ALA A 20 -7.47 -2.86 4.51
C ALA A 20 -7.14 -3.52 5.86
N PHE A 21 -6.93 -2.72 6.89
CA PHE A 21 -6.65 -3.18 8.25
C PHE A 21 -7.81 -4.00 8.81
N SER A 22 -9.02 -3.48 8.71
CA SER A 22 -10.23 -4.16 9.21
C SER A 22 -10.48 -5.47 8.48
N LEU A 23 -10.36 -5.48 7.15
CA LEU A 23 -10.56 -6.67 6.34
C LEU A 23 -9.54 -7.75 6.66
N SER A 24 -8.26 -7.40 6.79
CA SER A 24 -7.22 -8.36 7.11
C SER A 24 -7.43 -8.98 8.50
N ASN A 25 -7.81 -8.18 9.49
CA ASN A 25 -8.10 -8.66 10.83
C ASN A 25 -9.33 -9.57 10.85
N GLN A 26 -10.37 -9.21 10.12
CA GLN A 26 -11.59 -9.99 10.05
C GLN A 26 -11.35 -11.34 9.40
N LEU A 27 -10.56 -11.40 8.33
CA LEU A 27 -10.17 -12.65 7.70
C LEU A 27 -9.32 -13.54 8.61
N LYS A 28 -8.41 -12.94 9.37
CA LYS A 28 -7.64 -13.69 10.37
C LYS A 28 -8.53 -14.29 11.47
N ASN A 29 -9.54 -13.55 11.89
CA ASN A 29 -10.48 -14.02 12.91
C ASN A 29 -11.37 -15.15 12.36
N CYS A 30 -11.83 -15.03 11.11
CA CYS A 30 -12.67 -16.05 10.48
C CYS A 30 -11.87 -17.32 10.12
N PHE A 31 -10.60 -17.17 9.77
CA PHE A 31 -9.72 -18.26 9.34
C PHE A 31 -8.42 -18.24 10.13
N PRO A 32 -8.45 -18.63 11.44
CA PRO A 32 -7.29 -18.46 12.32
C PRO A 32 -6.05 -19.25 11.89
N GLU A 33 -6.24 -20.35 11.16
CA GLU A 33 -5.14 -21.17 10.68
C GLU A 33 -4.59 -20.71 9.31
N SER A 34 -5.22 -19.70 8.71
CA SER A 34 -4.81 -19.16 7.42
C SER A 34 -3.81 -18.04 7.58
N ASP A 35 -2.89 -17.96 6.64
CA ASP A 35 -1.95 -16.86 6.52
C ASP A 35 -2.58 -15.79 5.64
N VAL A 36 -2.85 -14.61 6.22
CA VAL A 36 -3.50 -13.49 5.53
C VAL A 36 -2.50 -12.37 5.34
N GLU A 37 -2.29 -11.96 4.09
CA GLU A 37 -1.43 -10.81 3.81
C GLU A 37 -2.03 -9.90 2.73
N ILE A 38 -1.62 -8.63 2.75
CA ILE A 38 -2.01 -7.65 1.75
C ILE A 38 -0.95 -7.66 0.66
N ILE A 39 -1.36 -7.83 -0.59
CA ILE A 39 -0.46 -7.80 -1.75
C ILE A 39 0.03 -6.36 -1.91
N ASP A 40 1.32 -6.17 -1.72
CA ASP A 40 1.94 -4.84 -1.70
C ASP A 40 2.19 -4.34 -3.12
N TYR A 41 1.15 -3.75 -3.70
CA TYR A 41 1.15 -3.24 -5.06
C TYR A 41 0.68 -1.78 -5.11
N ILE A 42 1.33 -1.00 -5.95
CA ILE A 42 0.88 0.34 -6.34
C ILE A 42 1.15 0.52 -7.83
N ALA A 43 0.21 1.13 -8.56
CA ALA A 43 0.41 1.44 -9.97
C ALA A 43 1.57 2.45 -10.13
N PRO A 44 2.44 2.29 -11.15
CA PRO A 44 3.57 3.21 -11.34
C PRO A 44 3.17 4.67 -11.46
N LYS A 45 2.05 4.95 -12.08
CA LYS A 45 1.49 6.30 -12.23
C LYS A 45 1.13 6.91 -10.89
N GLU A 46 0.50 6.15 -10.01
CA GLU A 46 0.13 6.60 -8.67
C GLU A 46 1.36 6.82 -7.78
N HIS A 47 2.33 5.93 -7.87
CA HIS A 47 3.59 6.06 -7.15
C HIS A 47 4.32 7.36 -7.51
N LYS A 48 4.41 7.67 -8.80
CA LYS A 48 4.98 8.94 -9.28
C LYS A 48 4.18 10.15 -8.81
N THR A 49 2.86 10.05 -8.80
CA THR A 49 1.97 11.15 -8.41
C THR A 49 2.21 11.59 -6.96
N ILE A 50 2.50 10.67 -6.06
CA ILE A 50 2.81 10.97 -4.66
C ILE A 50 3.99 11.94 -4.57
N TYR A 51 5.07 11.66 -5.27
CA TYR A 51 6.28 12.49 -5.26
C TYR A 51 6.13 13.78 -6.06
N LEU A 52 5.42 13.73 -7.19
CA LEU A 52 5.13 14.92 -8.00
C LEU A 52 4.28 15.93 -7.22
N ASN A 53 3.34 15.48 -6.41
CA ASN A 53 2.53 16.36 -5.57
C ASN A 53 3.39 17.10 -4.54
N ILE A 54 4.40 16.46 -3.98
CA ILE A 54 5.35 17.11 -3.07
C ILE A 54 6.13 18.20 -3.80
N LEU A 55 6.61 17.93 -5.02
CA LEU A 55 7.31 18.92 -5.84
C LEU A 55 6.41 20.08 -6.23
N ARG A 56 5.17 19.83 -6.61
CA ARG A 56 4.18 20.87 -6.91
C ARG A 56 3.90 21.75 -5.70
N THR A 57 3.78 21.15 -4.53
CA THR A 57 3.58 21.87 -3.28
C THR A 57 4.77 22.81 -3.00
N ALA A 58 6.00 22.33 -3.22
CA ALA A 58 7.19 23.16 -3.08
C ALA A 58 7.16 24.35 -4.05
N LYS A 59 6.72 24.13 -5.29
CA LYS A 59 6.67 25.16 -6.33
C LYS A 59 5.63 26.25 -6.03
N TYR A 60 4.42 25.88 -5.57
CA TYR A 60 3.30 26.78 -5.42
C TYR A 60 3.12 27.34 -4.01
N TYR A 61 3.53 26.59 -2.97
CA TYR A 61 3.29 26.95 -1.58
C TYR A 61 4.58 27.07 -0.74
N GLY A 62 5.74 26.83 -1.35
CA GLY A 62 7.03 26.95 -0.71
C GLY A 62 7.56 25.64 -0.12
N VAL A 63 8.84 25.68 0.29
CA VAL A 63 9.56 24.51 0.80
C VAL A 63 9.00 24.02 2.13
N ASP A 64 8.53 24.92 3.00
CA ASP A 64 7.96 24.55 4.30
C ASP A 64 6.71 23.69 4.14
N ALA A 65 5.84 24.03 3.18
CA ALA A 65 4.66 23.25 2.86
C ALA A 65 5.03 21.86 2.30
N ALA A 66 6.06 21.81 1.44
CA ALA A 66 6.57 20.54 0.91
C ALA A 66 7.14 19.64 2.01
N LEU A 67 7.85 20.21 2.99
CA LEU A 67 8.37 19.46 4.14
C LEU A 67 7.24 18.88 5.00
N LYS A 68 6.13 19.61 5.17
CA LYS A 68 4.95 19.10 5.86
C LYS A 68 4.34 17.91 5.13
N GLU A 69 4.20 17.99 3.80
CA GLU A 69 3.70 16.88 3.00
C GLU A 69 4.62 15.66 3.07
N LEU A 70 5.93 15.88 3.05
CA LEU A 70 6.92 14.81 3.19
C LEU A 70 6.82 14.14 4.57
N SER A 71 6.60 14.93 5.64
CA SER A 71 6.39 14.41 6.99
C SER A 71 5.14 13.54 7.08
N LYS A 72 4.04 13.98 6.46
CA LYS A 72 2.80 13.18 6.38
C LYS A 72 3.04 11.85 5.67
N LEU A 73 3.79 11.88 4.57
CA LEU A 73 4.13 10.67 3.83
C LEU A 73 4.97 9.70 4.68
N ARG A 74 5.93 10.21 5.44
CA ARG A 74 6.75 9.40 6.35
C ARG A 74 5.91 8.73 7.43
N VAL A 75 5.01 9.49 8.06
CA VAL A 75 4.10 8.96 9.08
C VAL A 75 3.21 7.87 8.49
N PHE A 76 2.64 8.10 7.32
CA PHE A 76 1.78 7.14 6.64
C PHE A 76 2.55 5.86 6.27
N LYS A 77 3.76 5.98 5.73
CA LYS A 77 4.61 4.82 5.43
C LYS A 77 4.94 4.01 6.68
N LYS A 78 5.16 4.68 7.80
CA LYS A 78 5.39 4.02 9.08
C LYS A 78 4.16 3.25 9.54
N GLU A 79 2.97 3.83 9.37
CA GLU A 79 1.70 3.16 9.69
C GLU A 79 1.44 1.95 8.81
N LEU A 80 1.89 1.96 7.54
CA LEU A 80 1.77 0.81 6.65
C LEU A 80 2.45 -0.45 7.19
N ASN A 81 3.47 -0.30 8.04
CA ASN A 81 4.13 -1.43 8.68
C ASN A 81 3.22 -2.19 9.65
N ASN A 82 2.11 -1.60 10.06
CA ASN A 82 1.09 -2.27 10.89
C ASN A 82 0.17 -3.18 10.08
N LEU A 83 0.22 -3.11 8.76
CA LEU A 83 -0.52 -4.00 7.87
C LEU A 83 0.31 -5.27 7.58
N PRO A 84 -0.34 -6.43 7.39
CA PRO A 84 0.33 -7.65 7.00
C PRO A 84 0.67 -7.63 5.51
N LEU A 85 1.69 -6.85 5.14
CA LEU A 85 2.09 -6.69 3.74
C LEU A 85 2.84 -7.94 3.24
N SER A 86 2.71 -8.22 1.94
CA SER A 86 3.49 -9.25 1.28
C SER A 86 4.99 -8.89 1.31
N GLN A 87 5.85 -9.89 1.26
CA GLN A 87 7.29 -9.68 1.28
C GLN A 87 7.78 -8.97 0.01
N ARG A 88 7.12 -9.19 -1.11
CA ARG A 88 7.47 -8.59 -2.38
C ARG A 88 6.61 -7.37 -2.66
N PHE A 89 7.26 -6.26 -2.99
CA PHE A 89 6.62 -5.01 -3.40
C PHE A 89 6.58 -4.93 -4.93
N PHE A 90 5.40 -4.64 -5.47
CA PHE A 90 5.18 -4.51 -6.90
C PHE A 90 4.84 -3.07 -7.27
N CYS A 91 5.54 -2.51 -8.23
CA CYS A 91 5.24 -1.18 -8.78
C CYS A 91 5.48 -1.13 -10.30
N LYS A 92 6.65 -1.56 -10.74
CA LYS A 92 7.09 -1.43 -12.14
C LYS A 92 6.96 -2.72 -12.94
N GLU A 93 6.61 -3.81 -12.29
CA GLU A 93 6.52 -5.12 -12.92
C GLU A 93 5.32 -5.20 -13.86
N PRO A 94 5.41 -5.98 -14.96
CA PRO A 94 4.25 -6.24 -15.82
C PRO A 94 3.11 -6.90 -15.04
N LEU A 95 1.88 -6.60 -15.41
CA LEU A 95 0.71 -7.20 -14.78
C LEU A 95 0.72 -8.72 -14.83
N GLU A 96 1.24 -9.29 -15.90
CA GLU A 96 1.36 -10.75 -16.04
C GLU A 96 2.22 -11.37 -14.94
N GLU A 97 3.35 -10.74 -14.61
CA GLU A 97 4.22 -11.18 -13.53
C GLU A 97 3.53 -11.11 -12.16
N ILE A 98 2.76 -10.06 -11.94
CA ILE A 98 2.00 -9.88 -10.69
C ILE A 98 0.93 -10.97 -10.57
N PHE A 99 0.19 -11.23 -11.64
CA PHE A 99 -0.82 -12.29 -11.67
C PHE A 99 -0.22 -13.67 -11.49
N ASP A 100 0.94 -13.95 -12.08
CA ASP A 100 1.65 -15.22 -11.89
C ASP A 100 2.07 -15.38 -10.42
N TYR A 101 2.57 -14.32 -9.80
CA TYR A 101 2.89 -14.34 -8.38
C TYR A 101 1.66 -14.64 -7.52
N ILE A 102 0.53 -13.99 -7.82
CA ILE A 102 -0.73 -14.18 -7.10
C ILE A 102 -1.20 -15.63 -7.24
N ASN A 103 -1.21 -16.16 -8.46
CA ASN A 103 -1.68 -17.50 -8.73
C ASN A 103 -0.81 -18.58 -8.09
N ASN A 104 0.48 -18.35 -7.97
CA ASN A 104 1.43 -19.30 -7.41
C ASN A 104 1.60 -19.19 -5.89
N THR A 105 1.20 -18.06 -5.30
CA THR A 105 1.44 -17.77 -3.88
C THR A 105 0.19 -17.95 -3.02
N TYR A 106 -0.98 -17.62 -3.54
CA TYR A 106 -2.24 -17.64 -2.78
C TYR A 106 -3.19 -18.74 -3.26
N ASP A 107 -3.99 -19.22 -2.35
CA ASP A 107 -4.99 -20.26 -2.63
C ASP A 107 -6.28 -19.73 -3.27
#